data_5f12d8724cdb9c42d090abc55dd4b73f
#
_entry.id   5f12d8724cdb9c42d090abc55dd4b73f
#
_cell.length_a   1.000
_cell.length_b   1.000
_cell.length_c   1.000
_cell.angle_alpha   90.00
_cell.angle_beta   90.00
_cell.angle_gamma   90.00
#
_symmetry.space_group_name_H-M   'P 1'
#
loop_
_entity.id
_entity.type
_entity.pdbx_description
1 polymer ?
#
loop_
_entity_poly.entity_id
_entity_poly.type
_entity_poly.pdbx_seq_one_letter_code
_entity_poly.pdbx_strand_id
1 'polypeptide(L)'
;FTKLVSEGKITNYSLEKLNFEKEIDKHGKIDDVLSPNNTILTQIIKEPISTKGPRISSELSFAGRFLVLIPFSNRISVSQKIKSKKERDRLKKLIEEFRPKGFGVIIRTVAQGKKIAELEKDLQSMYNQWLTLCSKINGAKPPSRILSELNRSSSILRDLFDDQFKGVYCNDKNLCYELKDYIQQIAPKKKSVVKYYKSDKPIFEHFKIERQIKSAFGRTVSMSKGAYLIIEHTEALHVIDVNSGNRTNNVE
;
A
#
# COMPACT_ATOMS: atom_id res chain seq x y z
N PHE A 1 2.58 -5.55 -24.42
CA PHE A 1 2.60 -6.70 -23.50
C PHE A 1 1.34 -7.53 -23.66
N THR A 2 0.15 -6.97 -23.46
CA THR A 2 -1.14 -7.69 -23.55
C THR A 2 -1.28 -8.43 -24.87
N LYS A 3 -0.90 -7.81 -25.98
CA LYS A 3 -0.89 -8.42 -27.32
C LYS A 3 0.10 -9.59 -27.41
N LEU A 4 1.31 -9.45 -26.84
CA LEU A 4 2.32 -10.50 -26.84
C LEU A 4 1.89 -11.73 -26.02
N VAL A 5 1.20 -11.52 -24.89
CA VAL A 5 0.63 -12.61 -24.09
C VAL A 5 -0.50 -13.30 -24.80
N SER A 6 -1.45 -12.53 -25.40
CA SER A 6 -2.58 -13.08 -26.13
C SER A 6 -2.18 -13.84 -27.40
N GLU A 7 -1.04 -13.48 -28.01
CA GLU A 7 -0.49 -14.15 -29.19
C GLU A 7 0.39 -15.36 -28.82
N GLY A 8 0.51 -15.73 -27.54
CA GLY A 8 1.31 -16.86 -27.06
C GLY A 8 2.83 -16.69 -27.22
N LYS A 9 3.28 -15.46 -27.52
CA LYS A 9 4.72 -15.16 -27.72
C LYS A 9 5.52 -15.15 -26.43
N ILE A 10 4.84 -15.10 -25.28
CA ILE A 10 5.46 -15.17 -23.93
C ILE A 10 4.92 -16.40 -23.22
N THR A 11 5.70 -17.47 -23.20
CA THR A 11 5.30 -18.76 -22.60
C THR A 11 5.71 -18.90 -21.13
N ASN A 12 6.82 -18.28 -20.72
CA ASN A 12 7.36 -18.36 -19.37
C ASN A 12 7.16 -17.06 -18.54
N TYR A 13 6.46 -16.07 -19.11
CA TYR A 13 6.17 -14.76 -18.50
C TYR A 13 7.40 -14.00 -17.96
N SER A 14 8.61 -14.41 -18.40
CA SER A 14 9.85 -13.72 -18.10
C SER A 14 9.98 -12.47 -18.97
N LEU A 15 10.37 -11.35 -18.37
CA LEU A 15 10.64 -10.11 -19.09
C LEU A 15 12.07 -10.01 -19.62
N GLU A 16 12.91 -11.04 -19.36
CA GLU A 16 14.33 -11.02 -19.66
C GLU A 16 14.66 -10.89 -21.16
N LYS A 17 13.79 -11.46 -22.01
CA LYS A 17 13.96 -11.47 -23.48
C LYS A 17 13.12 -10.41 -24.20
N LEU A 18 12.44 -9.55 -23.47
CA LEU A 18 11.63 -8.50 -24.08
C LEU A 18 12.48 -7.27 -24.41
N ASN A 19 12.45 -6.87 -25.65
CA ASN A 19 12.93 -5.55 -26.03
C ASN A 19 11.86 -4.53 -25.63
N PHE A 20 12.21 -3.68 -24.68
CA PHE A 20 11.32 -2.58 -24.30
C PHE A 20 11.33 -1.51 -25.38
N GLU A 21 10.16 -1.08 -25.79
CA GLU A 21 10.00 0.12 -26.61
C GLU A 21 10.38 1.36 -25.80
N LYS A 22 10.64 2.46 -26.50
CA LYS A 22 10.93 3.74 -25.85
C LYS A 22 9.78 4.15 -24.92
N GLU A 23 10.11 4.80 -23.82
CA GLU A 23 9.09 5.39 -22.95
C GLU A 23 8.22 6.35 -23.76
N ILE A 24 6.90 6.29 -23.52
CA ILE A 24 5.92 7.18 -24.17
C ILE A 24 6.17 8.61 -23.70
N ASP A 25 6.21 9.54 -24.63
CA ASP A 25 6.33 10.96 -24.29
C ASP A 25 5.11 11.38 -23.45
N LYS A 26 5.38 11.91 -22.26
CA LYS A 26 4.34 12.41 -21.35
C LYS A 26 3.53 13.59 -21.91
N HIS A 27 4.08 14.29 -22.86
CA HIS A 27 3.46 15.42 -23.55
C HIS A 27 2.92 15.05 -24.94
N GLY A 28 3.07 13.78 -25.36
CA GLY A 28 2.55 13.24 -26.61
C GLY A 28 1.01 13.14 -26.60
N LYS A 29 0.44 13.00 -27.79
CA LYS A 29 -1.00 12.77 -27.94
C LYS A 29 -1.33 11.29 -27.67
N ILE A 30 -2.47 11.04 -27.04
CA ILE A 30 -2.92 9.68 -26.75
C ILE A 30 -3.19 8.88 -28.04
N ASP A 31 -3.62 9.57 -29.10
CA ASP A 31 -3.92 8.98 -30.41
C ASP A 31 -2.68 8.42 -31.12
N ASP A 32 -1.48 8.88 -30.74
CA ASP A 32 -0.21 8.36 -31.28
C ASP A 32 0.11 6.97 -30.71
N VAL A 33 -0.54 6.59 -29.61
CA VAL A 33 -0.23 5.37 -28.83
C VAL A 33 -1.40 4.40 -28.79
N LEU A 34 -2.63 4.89 -28.74
CA LEU A 34 -3.84 4.11 -28.62
C LEU A 34 -4.82 4.44 -29.73
N SER A 35 -5.35 3.40 -30.36
CA SER A 35 -6.45 3.51 -31.33
C SER A 35 -7.78 3.14 -30.67
N PRO A 36 -8.92 3.61 -31.20
CA PRO A 36 -10.24 3.16 -30.77
C PRO A 36 -10.33 1.63 -30.78
N ASN A 37 -10.99 1.06 -29.78
CA ASN A 37 -11.15 -0.39 -29.59
C ASN A 37 -9.87 -1.16 -29.18
N ASN A 38 -8.77 -0.48 -28.87
CA ASN A 38 -7.63 -1.15 -28.26
C ASN A 38 -7.98 -1.67 -26.86
N THR A 39 -7.61 -2.92 -26.60
CA THR A 39 -7.68 -3.51 -25.25
C THR A 39 -6.39 -3.25 -24.51
N ILE A 40 -6.48 -2.62 -23.36
CA ILE A 40 -5.34 -2.28 -22.52
C ILE A 40 -5.50 -2.86 -21.12
N LEU A 41 -4.38 -3.22 -20.51
CA LEU A 41 -4.35 -3.61 -19.12
C LEU A 41 -4.10 -2.37 -18.25
N THR A 42 -4.99 -2.14 -17.29
CA THR A 42 -4.88 -1.00 -16.38
C THR A 42 -4.99 -1.44 -14.93
N GLN A 43 -4.33 -0.70 -14.06
CA GLN A 43 -4.43 -0.83 -12.61
C GLN A 43 -5.21 0.36 -12.04
N ILE A 44 -6.17 0.09 -11.16
CA ILE A 44 -6.87 1.14 -10.40
C ILE A 44 -5.94 1.58 -9.27
N ILE A 45 -5.48 2.83 -9.34
CA ILE A 45 -4.60 3.44 -8.33
C ILE A 45 -5.41 4.08 -7.21
N LYS A 46 -6.58 4.63 -7.54
CA LYS A 46 -7.52 5.19 -6.57
C LYS A 46 -8.94 4.84 -6.97
N GLU A 47 -9.72 4.47 -5.98
CA GLU A 47 -11.16 4.26 -6.13
C GLU A 47 -11.87 5.57 -6.47
N PRO A 48 -13.05 5.50 -7.09
CA PRO A 48 -13.86 6.70 -7.34
C PRO A 48 -14.25 7.37 -6.02
N ILE A 49 -14.23 8.69 -5.99
CA ILE A 49 -14.62 9.50 -4.83
C ILE A 49 -15.65 10.52 -5.28
N SER A 50 -16.86 10.45 -4.71
CA SER A 50 -17.98 11.33 -5.07
C SER A 50 -18.21 11.32 -6.59
N THR A 51 -18.15 12.47 -7.26
CA THR A 51 -18.37 12.64 -8.70
C THR A 51 -17.13 12.31 -9.56
N LYS A 52 -15.97 12.09 -8.94
CA LYS A 52 -14.73 11.79 -9.64
C LYS A 52 -14.61 10.28 -9.89
N GLY A 53 -14.39 9.89 -11.14
CA GLY A 53 -14.11 8.51 -11.52
C GLY A 53 -12.81 7.95 -10.91
N PRO A 54 -12.56 6.65 -11.08
CA PRO A 54 -11.33 6.02 -10.57
C PRO A 54 -10.09 6.58 -11.29
N ARG A 55 -8.98 6.67 -10.58
CA ARG A 55 -7.69 6.94 -11.21
C ARG A 55 -7.06 5.63 -11.63
N ILE A 56 -6.74 5.50 -12.90
CA ILE A 56 -6.12 4.32 -13.49
C ILE A 56 -4.72 4.63 -14.02
N SER A 57 -3.89 3.59 -14.14
CA SER A 57 -2.56 3.64 -14.75
C SER A 57 -2.32 2.37 -15.55
N SER A 58 -1.57 2.47 -16.64
CA SER A 58 -1.03 1.31 -17.36
C SER A 58 0.31 0.83 -16.78
N GLU A 59 0.95 1.62 -15.93
CA GLU A 59 2.10 1.21 -15.14
C GLU A 59 1.65 0.33 -13.99
N LEU A 60 1.97 -0.97 -14.08
CA LEU A 60 1.59 -1.96 -13.08
C LEU A 60 2.56 -1.94 -11.91
N SER A 61 2.05 -2.16 -10.71
CA SER A 61 2.86 -2.31 -9.50
C SER A 61 2.26 -3.33 -8.55
N PHE A 62 3.10 -4.17 -7.96
CA PHE A 62 2.71 -5.16 -6.96
C PHE A 62 3.29 -4.74 -5.62
N ALA A 63 2.42 -4.45 -4.68
CA ALA A 63 2.84 -3.95 -3.37
C ALA A 63 3.02 -5.10 -2.38
N GLY A 64 4.27 -5.38 -2.00
CA GLY A 64 4.66 -6.22 -0.88
C GLY A 64 4.73 -5.45 0.43
N ARG A 65 5.19 -6.11 1.48
CA ARG A 65 5.40 -5.50 2.78
C ARG A 65 6.64 -4.59 2.79
N PHE A 66 7.73 -5.07 2.26
CA PHE A 66 9.03 -4.40 2.28
C PHE A 66 9.38 -3.75 0.95
N LEU A 67 8.85 -4.29 -0.13
CA LEU A 67 9.17 -3.93 -1.50
C LEU A 67 7.92 -3.61 -2.31
N VAL A 68 8.11 -2.91 -3.43
CA VAL A 68 7.10 -2.81 -4.51
C VAL A 68 7.79 -3.27 -5.79
N LEU A 69 7.21 -4.23 -6.48
CA LEU A 69 7.70 -4.78 -7.74
C LEU A 69 7.01 -4.09 -8.91
N ILE A 70 7.79 -3.60 -9.88
CA ILE A 70 7.29 -2.87 -11.05
C ILE A 70 7.77 -3.58 -12.31
N PRO A 71 6.89 -4.28 -13.04
CA PRO A 71 7.22 -4.85 -14.34
C PRO A 71 7.63 -3.77 -15.35
N PHE A 72 8.41 -4.14 -16.33
CA PHE A 72 8.89 -3.28 -17.42
C PHE A 72 9.76 -2.09 -16.97
N SER A 73 10.45 -2.25 -15.85
CA SER A 73 11.35 -1.24 -15.30
C SER A 73 12.67 -1.88 -14.89
N ASN A 74 13.76 -1.13 -14.96
CA ASN A 74 15.07 -1.55 -14.44
C ASN A 74 15.51 -0.71 -13.23
N ARG A 75 14.66 0.19 -12.77
CA ARG A 75 14.99 1.15 -11.73
C ARG A 75 14.87 0.54 -10.34
N ILE A 76 15.90 0.71 -9.50
CA ILE A 76 15.84 0.43 -8.06
C ILE A 76 15.80 1.76 -7.31
N SER A 77 14.73 1.97 -6.55
CA SER A 77 14.53 3.17 -5.73
C SER A 77 14.44 2.80 -4.26
N VAL A 78 15.01 3.64 -3.39
CA VAL A 78 14.96 3.46 -1.94
C VAL A 78 14.20 4.61 -1.32
N SER A 79 13.29 4.33 -0.39
CA SER A 79 12.50 5.35 0.31
C SER A 79 13.41 6.43 0.90
N GLN A 80 13.09 7.69 0.65
CA GLN A 80 13.82 8.85 1.19
C GLN A 80 13.71 8.96 2.72
N LYS A 81 12.76 8.27 3.34
CA LYS A 81 12.61 8.22 4.80
C LYS A 81 13.72 7.39 5.47
N ILE A 82 14.42 6.52 4.73
CA ILE A 82 15.62 5.83 5.23
C ILE A 82 16.78 6.82 5.14
N LYS A 83 17.16 7.42 6.26
CA LYS A 83 18.17 8.48 6.31
C LYS A 83 19.62 7.97 6.20
N SER A 84 19.90 6.75 6.70
CA SER A 84 21.26 6.19 6.67
C SER A 84 21.67 5.84 5.24
N LYS A 85 22.69 6.50 4.70
CA LYS A 85 23.27 6.22 3.39
C LYS A 85 23.79 4.77 3.32
N LYS A 86 24.51 4.33 4.36
CA LYS A 86 25.04 2.95 4.47
C LYS A 86 23.93 1.90 4.32
N GLU A 87 22.79 2.12 4.97
CA GLU A 87 21.64 1.20 4.90
C GLU A 87 20.97 1.23 3.52
N ARG A 88 20.84 2.41 2.91
CA ARG A 88 20.33 2.54 1.55
C ARG A 88 21.18 1.78 0.53
N ASP A 89 22.49 1.93 0.62
CA ASP A 89 23.43 1.25 -0.28
C ASP A 89 23.41 -0.27 -0.04
N ARG A 90 23.33 -0.72 1.24
CA ARG A 90 23.18 -2.14 1.58
C ARG A 90 21.92 -2.74 0.96
N LEU A 91 20.77 -2.10 1.18
CA LEU A 91 19.49 -2.59 0.65
C LEU A 91 19.48 -2.60 -0.87
N LYS A 92 20.06 -1.59 -1.51
CA LYS A 92 20.14 -1.52 -2.97
C LYS A 92 20.96 -2.67 -3.54
N LYS A 93 22.15 -2.93 -2.98
CA LYS A 93 23.01 -4.06 -3.38
C LYS A 93 22.29 -5.40 -3.24
N LEU A 94 21.65 -5.63 -2.08
CA LEU A 94 20.90 -6.87 -1.87
C LEU A 94 19.82 -7.08 -2.92
N ILE A 95 19.04 -6.05 -3.24
CA ILE A 95 17.98 -6.18 -4.25
C ILE A 95 18.58 -6.40 -5.66
N GLU A 96 19.70 -5.76 -5.99
CA GLU A 96 20.37 -5.96 -7.28
C GLU A 96 20.78 -7.42 -7.51
N GLU A 97 21.12 -8.17 -6.46
CA GLU A 97 21.57 -9.56 -6.55
C GLU A 97 20.45 -10.54 -6.92
N PHE A 98 19.22 -10.33 -6.43
CA PHE A 98 18.14 -11.30 -6.60
C PHE A 98 16.90 -10.80 -7.33
N ARG A 99 16.85 -9.53 -7.74
CA ARG A 99 15.69 -9.06 -8.50
C ARG A 99 15.63 -9.71 -9.89
N PRO A 100 14.45 -10.09 -10.37
CA PRO A 100 14.28 -10.57 -11.73
C PRO A 100 14.61 -9.47 -12.76
N LYS A 101 15.23 -9.84 -13.85
CA LYS A 101 15.50 -8.92 -14.97
C LYS A 101 14.20 -8.38 -15.57
N GLY A 102 14.19 -7.12 -15.94
CA GLY A 102 13.00 -6.45 -16.48
C GLY A 102 12.01 -5.95 -15.41
N PHE A 103 12.37 -6.08 -14.14
CA PHE A 103 11.55 -5.56 -13.03
C PHE A 103 12.29 -4.48 -12.26
N GLY A 104 11.63 -3.35 -12.05
CA GLY A 104 12.05 -2.34 -11.09
C GLY A 104 11.58 -2.70 -9.68
N VAL A 105 12.28 -2.16 -8.68
CA VAL A 105 11.93 -2.36 -7.27
C VAL A 105 11.98 -1.05 -6.50
N ILE A 106 10.93 -0.76 -5.74
CA ILE A 106 10.93 0.33 -4.74
C ILE A 106 11.09 -0.31 -3.37
N ILE A 107 12.12 0.08 -2.65
CA ILE A 107 12.40 -0.39 -1.28
C ILE A 107 11.70 0.55 -0.30
N ARG A 108 10.76 -0.01 0.48
CA ARG A 108 9.95 0.74 1.45
C ARG A 108 10.72 0.99 2.75
N THR A 109 10.27 1.95 3.55
CA THR A 109 10.91 2.30 4.82
C THR A 109 10.99 1.13 5.80
N VAL A 110 9.95 0.28 5.83
CA VAL A 110 9.87 -0.91 6.70
C VAL A 110 10.87 -2.01 6.35
N ALA A 111 11.58 -1.91 5.22
CA ALA A 111 12.67 -2.80 4.84
C ALA A 111 13.98 -2.52 5.61
N GLN A 112 14.06 -1.39 6.31
CA GLN A 112 15.23 -1.03 7.10
C GLN A 112 15.56 -2.11 8.14
N GLY A 113 16.82 -2.54 8.18
CA GLY A 113 17.32 -3.58 9.10
C GLY A 113 16.87 -5.01 8.77
N LYS A 114 16.09 -5.21 7.70
CA LYS A 114 15.62 -6.55 7.33
C LYS A 114 16.73 -7.41 6.71
N LYS A 115 16.62 -8.74 6.95
CA LYS A 115 17.52 -9.73 6.41
C LYS A 115 17.15 -10.05 4.96
N ILE A 116 18.11 -10.56 4.20
CA ILE A 116 17.93 -10.93 2.79
C ILE A 116 16.74 -11.90 2.60
N ALA A 117 16.64 -12.94 3.42
CA ALA A 117 15.58 -13.94 3.31
C ALA A 117 14.15 -13.37 3.48
N GLU A 118 13.97 -12.27 4.26
CA GLU A 118 12.69 -11.60 4.39
C GLU A 118 12.33 -10.82 3.12
N LEU A 119 13.33 -10.18 2.51
CA LEU A 119 13.16 -9.40 1.28
C LEU A 119 12.94 -10.30 0.06
N GLU A 120 13.67 -11.43 -0.02
CA GLU A 120 13.48 -12.43 -1.06
C GLU A 120 12.09 -13.05 -1.02
N LYS A 121 11.61 -13.42 0.17
CA LYS A 121 10.25 -13.95 0.35
C LYS A 121 9.18 -12.95 -0.10
N ASP A 122 9.33 -11.69 0.24
CA ASP A 122 8.41 -10.62 -0.15
C ASP A 122 8.42 -10.43 -1.68
N LEU A 123 9.61 -10.39 -2.29
CA LEU A 123 9.77 -10.29 -3.74
C LEU A 123 9.18 -11.49 -4.47
N GLN A 124 9.43 -12.71 -3.98
CA GLN A 124 8.88 -13.94 -4.58
C GLN A 124 7.34 -13.94 -4.54
N SER A 125 6.74 -13.47 -3.45
CA SER A 125 5.28 -13.34 -3.35
C SER A 125 4.72 -12.41 -4.44
N MET A 126 5.35 -11.26 -4.68
CA MET A 126 4.94 -10.32 -5.73
C MET A 126 5.20 -10.89 -7.13
N TYR A 127 6.29 -11.59 -7.33
CA TYR A 127 6.58 -12.25 -8.60
C TYR A 127 5.55 -13.34 -8.91
N ASN A 128 5.08 -14.10 -7.92
CA ASN A 128 4.01 -15.08 -8.09
C ASN A 128 2.66 -14.40 -8.45
N GLN A 129 2.39 -13.20 -7.92
CA GLN A 129 1.22 -12.42 -8.35
C GLN A 129 1.33 -11.99 -9.81
N TRP A 130 2.52 -11.60 -10.26
CA TRP A 130 2.80 -11.32 -11.68
C TRP A 130 2.53 -12.53 -12.55
N LEU A 131 3.05 -13.72 -12.20
CA LEU A 131 2.79 -14.95 -12.94
C LEU A 131 1.29 -15.29 -13.01
N THR A 132 0.59 -15.10 -11.90
CA THR A 132 -0.87 -15.28 -11.82
C THR A 132 -1.61 -14.29 -12.72
N LEU A 133 -1.20 -13.02 -12.73
CA LEU A 133 -1.75 -12.01 -13.64
C LEU A 133 -1.59 -12.45 -15.10
N CYS A 134 -0.37 -12.82 -15.49
CA CYS A 134 -0.05 -13.21 -16.86
C CYS A 134 -0.86 -14.44 -17.31
N SER A 135 -0.99 -15.46 -16.45
CA SER A 135 -1.78 -16.65 -16.76
C SER A 135 -3.26 -16.32 -16.96
N LYS A 136 -3.82 -15.39 -16.20
CA LYS A 136 -5.24 -14.98 -16.29
C LYS A 136 -5.53 -14.06 -17.49
N ILE A 137 -4.55 -13.27 -17.94
CA ILE A 137 -4.70 -12.44 -19.14
C ILE A 137 -4.90 -13.35 -20.37
N ASN A 138 -4.20 -14.47 -20.42
CA ASN A 138 -4.31 -15.43 -21.50
C ASN A 138 -5.71 -16.11 -21.47
N GLY A 139 -6.63 -15.58 -22.26
CA GLY A 139 -8.03 -16.06 -22.32
C GLY A 139 -9.06 -15.13 -21.65
N ALA A 140 -8.64 -14.02 -21.05
CA ALA A 140 -9.58 -13.04 -20.51
C ALA A 140 -10.34 -12.31 -21.63
N LYS A 141 -11.64 -12.16 -21.47
CA LYS A 141 -12.48 -11.35 -22.36
C LYS A 141 -12.71 -9.97 -21.74
N PRO A 142 -12.27 -8.89 -22.41
CA PRO A 142 -12.53 -7.54 -21.94
C PRO A 142 -14.03 -7.16 -22.01
N PRO A 143 -14.52 -6.30 -21.10
CA PRO A 143 -13.87 -5.86 -19.89
C PRO A 143 -13.94 -6.91 -18.76
N SER A 144 -12.82 -7.22 -18.11
CA SER A 144 -12.79 -8.18 -16.98
C SER A 144 -11.75 -7.83 -15.93
N ARG A 145 -12.06 -8.16 -14.67
CA ARG A 145 -11.11 -7.99 -13.58
C ARG A 145 -10.17 -9.19 -13.53
N ILE A 146 -8.90 -8.96 -13.84
CA ILE A 146 -7.87 -10.01 -13.92
C ILE A 146 -7.34 -10.38 -12.54
N LEU A 147 -7.00 -9.38 -11.72
CA LEU A 147 -6.45 -9.54 -10.38
C LEU A 147 -7.11 -8.56 -9.42
N SER A 148 -7.34 -8.99 -8.19
CA SER A 148 -7.71 -8.10 -7.08
C SER A 148 -6.54 -7.98 -6.14
N GLU A 149 -6.31 -6.78 -5.64
CA GLU A 149 -5.41 -6.56 -4.52
C GLU A 149 -6.04 -7.12 -3.23
N LEU A 150 -5.23 -7.24 -2.18
CA LEU A 150 -5.69 -7.55 -0.83
C LEU A 150 -6.86 -6.64 -0.44
N ASN A 151 -7.79 -7.16 0.34
CA ASN A 151 -8.83 -6.31 0.92
C ASN A 151 -8.21 -5.19 1.76
N ARG A 152 -8.99 -4.13 2.00
CA ARG A 152 -8.50 -2.92 2.69
C ARG A 152 -7.88 -3.21 4.06
N SER A 153 -8.46 -4.14 4.81
CA SER A 153 -7.97 -4.50 6.14
C SER A 153 -6.62 -5.22 6.09
N SER A 154 -6.45 -6.16 5.17
CA SER A 154 -5.17 -6.85 4.94
C SER A 154 -4.10 -5.90 4.40
N SER A 155 -4.48 -4.93 3.55
CA SER A 155 -3.56 -3.89 3.07
C SER A 155 -3.08 -2.99 4.21
N ILE A 156 -3.96 -2.61 5.14
CA ILE A 156 -3.59 -1.85 6.35
C ILE A 156 -2.61 -2.65 7.21
N LEU A 157 -2.87 -3.95 7.43
CA LEU A 157 -1.94 -4.80 8.18
C LEU A 157 -0.59 -4.94 7.47
N ARG A 158 -0.58 -5.12 6.14
CA ARG A 158 0.66 -5.13 5.35
C ARG A 158 1.52 -3.91 5.63
N ASP A 159 0.89 -2.74 5.71
CA ASP A 159 1.58 -1.47 5.78
C ASP A 159 1.95 -1.06 7.20
N LEU A 160 1.15 -1.42 8.20
CA LEU A 160 1.31 -0.95 9.58
C LEU A 160 1.78 -2.02 10.55
N PHE A 161 1.58 -3.32 10.26
CA PHE A 161 1.87 -4.38 11.21
C PHE A 161 3.36 -4.45 11.53
N ASP A 162 3.69 -4.34 12.81
CA ASP A 162 5.05 -4.46 13.34
C ASP A 162 5.08 -5.37 14.58
N ASP A 163 6.26 -5.47 15.21
CA ASP A 163 6.46 -6.31 16.38
C ASP A 163 5.83 -5.75 17.67
N GLN A 164 5.41 -4.49 17.66
CA GLN A 164 4.79 -3.82 18.81
C GLN A 164 3.28 -4.06 18.88
N PHE A 165 2.66 -4.63 17.83
CA PHE A 165 1.24 -4.94 17.83
C PHE A 165 0.88 -5.93 18.93
N LYS A 166 0.02 -5.50 19.86
CA LYS A 166 -0.47 -6.31 21.00
C LYS A 166 -1.74 -7.07 20.65
N GLY A 167 -2.53 -6.59 19.71
CA GLY A 167 -3.79 -7.22 19.31
C GLY A 167 -4.39 -6.56 18.07
N VAL A 168 -5.02 -7.38 17.24
CA VAL A 168 -5.89 -7.00 16.13
C VAL A 168 -7.25 -7.59 16.42
N TYR A 169 -8.25 -6.78 16.64
CA TYR A 169 -9.58 -7.21 17.02
C TYR A 169 -10.55 -7.00 15.86
N CYS A 170 -11.36 -8.00 15.59
CA CYS A 170 -12.35 -7.97 14.52
C CYS A 170 -13.65 -8.63 14.98
N ASN A 171 -14.78 -7.98 14.72
CA ASN A 171 -16.13 -8.48 15.06
C ASN A 171 -16.84 -9.21 13.90
N ASP A 172 -16.20 -9.31 12.75
CA ASP A 172 -16.61 -10.17 11.64
C ASP A 172 -15.77 -11.44 11.60
N LYS A 173 -16.43 -12.60 11.56
CA LYS A 173 -15.75 -13.90 11.60
C LYS A 173 -14.93 -14.16 10.34
N ASN A 174 -15.48 -13.86 9.16
CA ASN A 174 -14.83 -14.13 7.88
C ASN A 174 -13.59 -13.27 7.74
N LEU A 175 -13.72 -11.96 8.02
CA LEU A 175 -12.60 -11.05 8.05
C LEU A 175 -11.54 -11.48 9.07
N CYS A 176 -11.93 -11.96 10.26
CA CYS A 176 -11.01 -12.46 11.26
C CYS A 176 -10.18 -13.66 10.75
N TYR A 177 -10.80 -14.58 10.00
CA TYR A 177 -10.09 -15.71 9.37
C TYR A 177 -9.11 -15.20 8.30
N GLU A 178 -9.55 -14.33 7.41
CA GLU A 178 -8.69 -13.74 6.38
C GLU A 178 -7.46 -13.03 6.98
N LEU A 179 -7.67 -12.24 8.04
CA LEU A 179 -6.58 -11.54 8.73
C LEU A 179 -5.63 -12.50 9.44
N LYS A 180 -6.15 -13.59 10.03
CA LYS A 180 -5.31 -14.65 10.63
C LYS A 180 -4.45 -15.35 9.59
N ASP A 181 -5.02 -15.69 8.44
CA ASP A 181 -4.29 -16.34 7.35
C ASP A 181 -3.23 -15.40 6.78
N TYR A 182 -3.58 -14.12 6.60
CA TYR A 182 -2.63 -13.12 6.16
C TYR A 182 -1.46 -12.94 7.15
N ILE A 183 -1.74 -12.79 8.47
CA ILE A 183 -0.69 -12.70 9.49
C ILE A 183 0.14 -13.98 9.55
N GLN A 184 -0.45 -15.14 9.33
CA GLN A 184 0.30 -16.41 9.27
C GLN A 184 1.31 -16.43 8.13
N GLN A 185 0.99 -15.81 6.99
CA GLN A 185 1.91 -15.72 5.85
C GLN A 185 3.08 -14.78 6.12
N ILE A 186 2.83 -13.59 6.71
CA ILE A 186 3.84 -12.54 6.91
C ILE A 186 4.59 -12.64 8.24
N ALA A 187 3.97 -13.19 9.29
CA ALA A 187 4.51 -13.33 10.63
C ALA A 187 3.93 -14.55 11.36
N PRO A 188 4.33 -15.80 11.01
CA PRO A 188 3.72 -17.04 11.49
C PRO A 188 3.65 -17.14 13.02
N LYS A 189 4.69 -16.65 13.71
CA LYS A 189 4.79 -16.65 15.18
C LYS A 189 3.77 -15.73 15.88
N LYS A 190 3.12 -14.85 15.12
CA LYS A 190 2.18 -13.83 15.64
C LYS A 190 0.72 -14.05 15.24
N LYS A 191 0.36 -15.22 14.74
CA LYS A 191 -1.03 -15.54 14.38
C LYS A 191 -2.03 -15.28 15.49
N SER A 192 -1.65 -15.51 16.75
CA SER A 192 -2.48 -15.31 17.95
C SER A 192 -2.81 -13.85 18.26
N VAL A 193 -2.14 -12.91 17.61
CA VAL A 193 -2.42 -11.48 17.75
C VAL A 193 -3.81 -11.10 17.20
N VAL A 194 -4.31 -11.83 16.19
CA VAL A 194 -5.65 -11.60 15.63
C VAL A 194 -6.70 -12.32 16.46
N LYS A 195 -7.61 -11.53 17.04
CA LYS A 195 -8.64 -12.03 17.98
C LYS A 195 -10.03 -11.69 17.44
N TYR A 196 -10.90 -12.68 17.46
CA TYR A 196 -12.31 -12.45 17.21
C TYR A 196 -12.93 -11.77 18.44
N TYR A 197 -13.55 -10.61 18.22
CA TYR A 197 -14.26 -9.87 19.24
C TYR A 197 -15.72 -10.31 19.29
N LYS A 198 -16.12 -10.87 20.43
CA LYS A 198 -17.49 -11.30 20.69
C LYS A 198 -17.97 -10.63 21.98
N SER A 199 -18.78 -9.62 21.88
CA SER A 199 -19.41 -8.95 23.03
C SER A 199 -20.64 -8.19 22.52
N ASP A 200 -21.62 -7.96 23.39
CA ASP A 200 -22.80 -7.16 23.11
C ASP A 200 -22.46 -5.66 22.99
N LYS A 201 -21.37 -5.24 23.58
CA LYS A 201 -20.88 -3.87 23.49
C LYS A 201 -20.19 -3.63 22.14
N PRO A 202 -20.54 -2.56 21.39
CA PRO A 202 -19.85 -2.23 20.14
C PRO A 202 -18.35 -2.12 20.32
N ILE A 203 -17.59 -2.69 19.35
CA ILE A 203 -16.13 -2.79 19.43
C ILE A 203 -15.43 -1.43 19.64
N PHE A 204 -15.85 -0.39 18.93
CA PHE A 204 -15.27 0.95 19.05
C PHE A 204 -15.57 1.60 20.40
N GLU A 205 -16.74 1.34 20.95
CA GLU A 205 -17.11 1.80 22.29
C GLU A 205 -16.31 1.07 23.36
N HIS A 206 -16.15 -0.26 23.24
CA HIS A 206 -15.34 -1.07 24.16
C HIS A 206 -13.91 -0.57 24.26
N PHE A 207 -13.27 -0.29 23.12
CA PHE A 207 -11.90 0.24 23.06
C PHE A 207 -11.83 1.78 23.19
N LYS A 208 -12.96 2.46 23.50
CA LYS A 208 -13.04 3.92 23.61
C LYS A 208 -12.60 4.69 22.38
N ILE A 209 -12.66 4.06 21.19
CA ILE A 209 -12.23 4.64 19.92
C ILE A 209 -13.20 5.74 19.47
N GLU A 210 -14.51 5.56 19.66
CA GLU A 210 -15.50 6.59 19.33
C GLU A 210 -15.23 7.92 20.05
N ARG A 211 -14.85 7.84 21.33
CA ARG A 211 -14.51 9.06 22.09
C ARG A 211 -13.27 9.75 21.51
N GLN A 212 -12.26 8.97 21.10
CA GLN A 212 -11.06 9.51 20.47
C GLN A 212 -11.38 10.14 19.10
N ILE A 213 -12.22 9.50 18.29
CA ILE A 213 -12.65 10.03 16.99
C ILE A 213 -13.42 11.34 17.20
N LYS A 214 -14.42 11.36 18.10
CA LYS A 214 -15.18 12.58 18.40
C LYS A 214 -14.28 13.71 18.88
N SER A 215 -13.29 13.40 19.72
CA SER A 215 -12.32 14.39 20.20
C SER A 215 -11.41 14.88 19.06
N ALA A 216 -10.96 13.99 18.16
CA ALA A 216 -10.06 14.33 17.06
C ALA A 216 -10.73 15.19 15.97
N PHE A 217 -12.05 15.06 15.81
CA PHE A 217 -12.85 15.89 14.88
C PHE A 217 -13.62 17.01 15.57
N GLY A 218 -13.45 17.16 16.88
CA GLY A 218 -14.03 18.26 17.66
C GLY A 218 -13.32 19.58 17.36
N ARG A 219 -14.03 20.69 17.62
CA ARG A 219 -13.44 22.03 17.49
C ARG A 219 -12.36 22.29 18.53
N THR A 220 -12.43 21.61 19.69
CA THR A 220 -11.52 21.82 20.81
C THR A 220 -10.47 20.71 20.85
N VAL A 221 -9.20 21.09 20.81
CA VAL A 221 -8.05 20.21 20.96
C VAL A 221 -7.43 20.44 22.34
N SER A 222 -7.60 19.46 23.24
CA SER A 222 -7.02 19.52 24.58
C SER A 222 -5.52 19.24 24.54
N MET A 223 -4.76 20.04 25.25
CA MET A 223 -3.30 19.93 25.39
C MET A 223 -2.94 19.49 26.82
N SER A 224 -1.65 19.24 27.05
CA SER A 224 -1.15 18.93 28.40
C SER A 224 -1.35 20.12 29.34
N LYS A 225 -1.57 19.81 30.64
CA LYS A 225 -1.72 20.81 31.71
C LYS A 225 -2.95 21.74 31.59
N GLY A 226 -4.03 21.26 30.93
CA GLY A 226 -5.30 21.99 30.87
C GLY A 226 -5.39 23.10 29.83
N ALA A 227 -4.35 23.32 29.04
CA ALA A 227 -4.41 24.21 27.89
C ALA A 227 -5.24 23.58 26.76
N TYR A 228 -5.84 24.37 25.92
CA TYR A 228 -6.59 23.88 24.76
C TYR A 228 -6.62 24.90 23.61
N LEU A 229 -6.83 24.38 22.40
CA LEU A 229 -7.05 25.16 21.20
C LEU A 229 -8.50 25.04 20.78
N ILE A 230 -9.07 26.13 20.26
CA ILE A 230 -10.34 26.09 19.53
C ILE A 230 -10.02 26.38 18.07
N ILE A 231 -10.37 25.41 17.20
CA ILE A 231 -10.12 25.47 15.76
C ILE A 231 -11.45 25.59 15.04
N GLU A 232 -11.67 26.71 14.37
CA GLU A 232 -12.89 26.96 13.60
C GLU A 232 -12.58 27.23 12.13
N HIS A 233 -13.42 26.67 11.28
CA HIS A 233 -13.36 26.89 9.84
C HIS A 233 -14.40 27.93 9.46
N THR A 234 -13.95 29.04 8.93
CA THR A 234 -14.81 30.06 8.34
C THR A 234 -14.79 29.91 6.82
N GLU A 235 -15.60 30.68 6.11
CA GLU A 235 -15.69 30.61 4.65
C GLU A 235 -14.33 30.90 3.96
N ALA A 236 -13.54 31.84 4.49
CA ALA A 236 -12.32 32.30 3.85
C ALA A 236 -11.03 31.89 4.57
N LEU A 237 -11.07 31.46 5.83
CA LEU A 237 -9.87 31.19 6.63
C LEU A 237 -10.14 30.21 7.78
N HIS A 238 -9.09 29.72 8.39
CA HIS A 238 -9.16 28.96 9.64
C HIS A 238 -8.73 29.84 10.80
N VAL A 239 -9.53 29.87 11.86
CA VAL A 239 -9.24 30.59 13.09
C VAL A 239 -8.78 29.60 14.14
N ILE A 240 -7.69 29.90 14.83
CA ILE A 240 -7.17 29.10 15.95
C ILE A 240 -7.06 30.02 17.16
N ASP A 241 -7.93 29.78 18.15
CA ASP A 241 -7.85 30.45 19.43
C ASP A 241 -7.07 29.60 20.42
N VAL A 242 -6.14 30.20 21.14
CA VAL A 242 -5.21 29.53 22.07
C VAL A 242 -5.56 29.89 23.49
N ASN A 243 -5.95 28.87 24.26
CA ASN A 243 -6.29 29.02 25.67
C ASN A 243 -5.28 28.32 26.57
N SER A 244 -4.69 29.07 27.49
CA SER A 244 -3.68 28.54 28.44
C SER A 244 -4.28 27.67 29.55
N GLY A 245 -5.62 27.65 29.67
CA GLY A 245 -6.34 26.98 30.76
C GLY A 245 -6.05 27.60 32.12
N ASN A 246 -6.11 26.79 33.17
CA ASN A 246 -5.88 27.26 34.56
C ASN A 246 -4.40 27.49 34.89
N ARG A 247 -3.57 27.91 33.94
CA ARG A 247 -2.20 28.35 34.23
C ARG A 247 -2.25 29.75 34.89
N THR A 248 -2.72 29.79 36.10
CA THR A 248 -2.40 30.87 37.04
C THR A 248 -1.15 30.40 37.78
N ASN A 249 -0.03 31.17 37.59
CA ASN A 249 1.29 31.01 38.23
C ASN A 249 2.24 29.98 37.59
N ASN A 250 3.42 30.26 37.21
CA ASN A 250 4.48 31.13 37.70
C ASN A 250 5.35 31.56 36.51
N VAL A 251 5.51 32.84 36.35
CA VAL A 251 6.74 33.42 35.85
C VAL A 251 7.66 33.47 37.07
N GLU A 252 8.60 32.57 37.14
CA GLU A 252 9.90 32.72 37.75
C GLU A 252 10.96 32.36 36.72
#